data_f194f7f8bfb58746a3a69f55e4d56669
#
_entry.id   f194f7f8bfb58746a3a69f55e4d56669
#
_cell.length_a   1.000
_cell.length_b   1.000
_cell.length_c   1.000
_cell.angle_alpha   90.00
_cell.angle_beta   90.00
_cell.angle_gamma   90.00
#
_symmetry.space_group_name_H-M   'P 1'
#
loop_
_entity.id
_entity.type
_entity.pdbx_description
1 polymer ?
#
loop_
_entity_poly.entity_id
_entity_poly.type
_entity_poly.pdbx_seq_one_letter_code
_entity_poly.pdbx_strand_id
1 'polypeptide(L)'
;MDSEHFIEWYPGNYGIALKIKNKIIEKESKYQKIEVYETENFGKMLVIDGKIQLLENGEKSYHEPLVHTVLLVHPNPRHVLIIGGGDGGTIREVLRHDIEFVEMVEIDREIIDISMDYLKIDNGILYNLINKLEPRANLIIEDGIEYIKNCKEIFDVIIVDSTDPFKAAEPLFSEDFYKYAYRALDEKGLFITQAGSLYFLTENAIETYSKIRKIFDKAYIFTSPVVGYVSPWSFVAGVKGNIDFKKVDLERAKKLKLEYYDPESHEALFYLPRYLKDRLLSLFRSENNFLSFRR
;
A
#
# COMPACT_ATOMS: atom_id res chain seq x y z
N MET A 1 -28.11 25.47 5.10
CA MET A 1 -26.97 25.43 4.17
C MET A 1 -26.96 24.02 3.58
N ASP A 2 -27.17 23.89 2.28
CA ASP A 2 -27.07 22.59 1.63
C ASP A 2 -25.61 22.11 1.80
N SER A 3 -25.44 20.99 2.51
CA SER A 3 -24.11 20.40 2.70
C SER A 3 -23.62 19.90 1.35
N GLU A 4 -22.46 20.40 0.93
CA GLU A 4 -21.83 19.97 -0.31
C GLU A 4 -21.35 18.52 -0.15
N HIS A 5 -21.41 17.74 -1.24
CA HIS A 5 -20.96 16.35 -1.23
C HIS A 5 -19.80 16.21 -2.21
N PHE A 6 -18.73 15.53 -1.75
CA PHE A 6 -17.75 14.95 -2.65
C PHE A 6 -18.29 13.61 -3.14
N ILE A 7 -18.23 13.37 -4.46
CA ILE A 7 -18.70 12.13 -5.07
C ILE A 7 -17.57 11.52 -5.89
N GLU A 8 -17.20 10.29 -5.53
CA GLU A 8 -16.30 9.48 -6.34
C GLU A 8 -17.09 8.40 -7.09
N TRP A 9 -16.87 8.31 -8.40
CA TRP A 9 -17.48 7.30 -9.25
C TRP A 9 -16.54 6.15 -9.58
N TYR A 10 -17.08 4.93 -9.51
CA TYR A 10 -16.44 3.68 -9.91
C TYR A 10 -17.10 3.12 -11.19
N PRO A 11 -16.45 2.13 -11.88
CA PRO A 11 -17.05 1.44 -13.00
C PRO A 11 -18.41 0.87 -12.66
N GLY A 12 -19.35 0.92 -13.63
CA GLY A 12 -20.72 0.43 -13.42
C GLY A 12 -21.68 1.46 -12.82
N ASN A 13 -21.31 2.75 -12.84
CA ASN A 13 -22.13 3.85 -12.30
C ASN A 13 -22.41 3.73 -10.80
N TYR A 14 -21.52 3.12 -10.07
CA TYR A 14 -21.55 3.05 -8.62
C TYR A 14 -20.63 4.13 -8.03
N GLY A 15 -20.99 4.73 -6.90
CA GLY A 15 -20.17 5.78 -6.29
C GLY A 15 -20.31 5.88 -4.80
N ILE A 16 -19.34 6.59 -4.20
CA ILE A 16 -19.35 7.00 -2.80
C ILE A 16 -19.64 8.49 -2.76
N ALA A 17 -20.56 8.91 -1.89
CA ALA A 17 -20.83 10.30 -1.59
C ALA A 17 -20.49 10.58 -0.12
N LEU A 18 -19.61 11.54 0.12
CA LEU A 18 -19.22 12.01 1.45
C LEU A 18 -19.63 13.47 1.63
N LYS A 19 -20.27 13.77 2.76
CA LYS A 19 -20.53 15.15 3.14
C LYS A 19 -19.25 15.86 3.51
N ILE A 20 -19.01 17.00 2.87
CA ILE A 20 -17.88 17.87 3.15
C ILE A 20 -18.33 19.17 3.80
N LYS A 21 -17.48 19.70 4.67
CA LYS A 21 -17.67 21.04 5.25
C LYS A 21 -17.10 22.11 4.33
N ASN A 22 -15.87 21.90 3.88
CA ASN A 22 -15.17 22.81 2.96
C ASN A 22 -14.02 22.09 2.25
N LYS A 23 -13.61 22.64 1.14
CA LYS A 23 -12.32 22.33 0.50
C LYS A 23 -11.23 23.16 1.18
N ILE A 24 -10.21 22.49 1.74
CA ILE A 24 -9.10 23.14 2.43
C ILE A 24 -8.06 23.66 1.42
N ILE A 25 -7.66 22.82 0.46
CA ILE A 25 -6.70 23.15 -0.58
C ILE A 25 -6.98 22.38 -1.86
N GLU A 26 -6.64 22.97 -2.98
CA GLU A 26 -6.55 22.34 -4.30
C GLU A 26 -5.26 22.79 -4.96
N LYS A 27 -4.46 21.84 -5.44
CA LYS A 27 -3.20 22.14 -6.13
C LYS A 27 -2.94 21.14 -7.25
N GLU A 28 -2.52 21.64 -8.38
CA GLU A 28 -1.96 20.82 -9.46
C GLU A 28 -0.44 20.75 -9.31
N SER A 29 0.09 19.53 -9.20
CA SER A 29 1.52 19.26 -9.32
C SER A 29 1.89 18.92 -10.76
N LYS A 30 3.16 18.59 -10.98
CA LYS A 30 3.60 18.06 -12.28
C LYS A 30 2.94 16.71 -12.62
N TYR A 31 2.50 15.95 -11.62
CA TYR A 31 2.11 14.56 -11.75
C TYR A 31 0.61 14.33 -11.59
N GLN A 32 -0.05 15.12 -10.73
CA GLN A 32 -1.41 14.84 -10.29
C GLN A 32 -2.10 16.09 -9.73
N LYS A 33 -3.43 16.07 -9.70
CA LYS A 33 -4.24 17.05 -8.98
C LYS A 33 -4.47 16.58 -7.55
N ILE A 34 -4.07 17.38 -6.57
CA ILE A 34 -4.16 17.06 -5.13
C ILE A 34 -5.20 17.99 -4.50
N GLU A 35 -6.15 17.42 -3.79
CA GLU A 35 -7.18 18.16 -3.07
C GLU A 35 -7.29 17.62 -1.64
N VAL A 36 -7.48 18.52 -0.67
CA VAL A 36 -7.78 18.16 0.72
C VAL A 36 -9.09 18.80 1.11
N TYR A 37 -9.98 18.00 1.65
CA TYR A 37 -11.28 18.42 2.14
C TYR A 37 -11.39 18.18 3.64
N GLU A 38 -12.20 18.97 4.33
CA GLU A 38 -12.71 18.67 5.65
C GLU A 38 -14.07 17.99 5.52
N THR A 39 -14.21 16.77 6.06
CA THR A 39 -15.45 16.02 6.04
C THR A 39 -16.28 16.27 7.31
N GLU A 40 -17.57 15.90 7.29
CA GLU A 40 -18.44 16.02 8.47
C GLU A 40 -17.98 15.13 9.64
N ASN A 41 -17.59 13.86 9.37
CA ASN A 41 -17.38 12.85 10.42
C ASN A 41 -16.04 12.08 10.32
N PHE A 42 -15.32 12.20 9.21
CA PHE A 42 -14.12 11.40 8.96
C PHE A 42 -12.82 12.19 9.05
N GLY A 43 -12.85 13.41 9.62
CA GLY A 43 -11.69 14.29 9.61
C GLY A 43 -11.36 14.79 8.21
N LYS A 44 -10.09 14.91 7.90
CA LYS A 44 -9.65 15.35 6.58
C LYS A 44 -9.68 14.20 5.58
N MET A 45 -9.90 14.55 4.33
CA MET A 45 -9.94 13.64 3.20
C MET A 45 -8.92 14.10 2.17
N LEU A 46 -8.00 13.21 1.81
CA LEU A 46 -7.09 13.41 0.69
C LEU A 46 -7.73 12.83 -0.58
N VAL A 47 -7.72 13.63 -1.63
CA VAL A 47 -8.18 13.24 -2.96
C VAL A 47 -7.08 13.51 -3.97
N ILE A 48 -6.79 12.52 -4.81
CA ILE A 48 -5.84 12.64 -5.91
C ILE A 48 -6.57 12.28 -7.21
N ASP A 49 -6.51 13.19 -8.20
CA ASP A 49 -7.18 13.03 -9.50
C ASP A 49 -8.67 12.64 -9.37
N GLY A 50 -9.36 13.19 -8.38
CA GLY A 50 -10.79 12.92 -8.11
C GLY A 50 -11.07 11.58 -7.42
N LYS A 51 -10.05 10.88 -6.92
CA LYS A 51 -10.13 9.63 -6.19
C LYS A 51 -9.76 9.81 -4.73
N ILE A 52 -10.59 9.27 -3.83
CA ILE A 52 -10.30 9.27 -2.39
C ILE A 52 -9.08 8.38 -2.14
N GLN A 53 -8.03 8.98 -1.59
CA GLN A 53 -6.82 8.25 -1.20
C GLN A 53 -6.80 7.94 0.30
N LEU A 54 -7.44 8.79 1.10
CA LEU A 54 -7.35 8.69 2.54
C LEU A 54 -8.50 9.43 3.23
N LEU A 55 -9.01 8.84 4.28
CA LEU A 55 -9.80 9.52 5.32
C LEU A 55 -9.02 9.49 6.62
N GLU A 56 -8.77 10.66 7.24
CA GLU A 56 -7.98 10.79 8.47
C GLU A 56 -8.45 9.82 9.57
N ASN A 57 -9.77 9.76 9.80
CA ASN A 57 -10.36 8.84 10.75
C ASN A 57 -10.65 7.49 10.09
N GLY A 58 -9.61 6.71 9.80
CA GLY A 58 -9.78 5.39 9.18
C GLY A 58 -8.57 4.92 8.39
N GLU A 59 -7.57 5.79 8.17
CA GLU A 59 -6.39 5.49 7.36
C GLU A 59 -5.61 4.26 7.83
N LYS A 60 -5.67 3.93 9.13
CA LYS A 60 -5.03 2.74 9.69
C LYS A 60 -5.60 1.44 9.13
N SER A 61 -6.82 1.46 8.64
CA SER A 61 -7.41 0.30 7.97
C SER A 61 -6.71 -0.05 6.64
N TYR A 62 -5.91 0.88 6.11
CA TYR A 62 -5.05 0.69 4.95
C TYR A 62 -3.58 0.50 5.36
N HIS A 63 -3.01 1.44 6.11
CA HIS A 63 -1.58 1.44 6.41
C HIS A 63 -1.14 0.29 7.32
N GLU A 64 -1.93 -0.05 8.34
CA GLU A 64 -1.56 -1.16 9.22
C GLU A 64 -1.54 -2.52 8.50
N PRO A 65 -2.55 -2.93 7.71
CA PRO A 65 -2.47 -4.15 6.91
C PRO A 65 -1.35 -4.12 5.86
N LEU A 66 -1.10 -2.99 5.20
CA LEU A 66 -0.04 -2.88 4.21
C LEU A 66 1.34 -3.11 4.85
N VAL A 67 1.61 -2.53 6.00
CA VAL A 67 2.94 -2.53 6.63
C VAL A 67 3.15 -3.73 7.53
N HIS A 68 2.23 -3.97 8.47
CA HIS A 68 2.49 -4.95 9.53
C HIS A 68 2.37 -6.39 9.05
N THR A 69 1.62 -6.66 7.97
CA THR A 69 1.56 -8.02 7.39
C THR A 69 2.92 -8.47 6.89
N VAL A 70 3.71 -7.61 6.25
CA VAL A 70 5.03 -7.98 5.73
C VAL A 70 6.11 -7.90 6.80
N LEU A 71 6.09 -6.86 7.65
CA LEU A 71 7.15 -6.66 8.63
C LEU A 71 7.07 -7.67 9.80
N LEU A 72 5.87 -8.14 10.18
CA LEU A 72 5.72 -9.17 11.20
C LEU A 72 5.93 -10.59 10.66
N VAL A 73 5.77 -10.79 9.36
CA VAL A 73 6.05 -12.08 8.69
C VAL A 73 7.53 -12.25 8.41
N HIS A 74 8.23 -11.19 8.02
CA HIS A 74 9.67 -11.26 7.77
C HIS A 74 10.42 -11.59 9.09
N PRO A 75 11.33 -12.58 9.10
CA PRO A 75 11.96 -13.05 10.34
C PRO A 75 12.80 -11.96 11.03
N ASN A 76 13.41 -11.06 10.30
CA ASN A 76 14.24 -9.98 10.83
C ASN A 76 14.35 -8.84 9.81
N PRO A 77 13.32 -8.00 9.64
CA PRO A 77 13.37 -6.90 8.69
C PRO A 77 14.30 -5.80 9.22
N ARG A 78 15.32 -5.46 8.46
CA ARG A 78 16.33 -4.44 8.81
C ARG A 78 16.30 -3.28 7.84
N HIS A 79 16.29 -3.58 6.55
CA HIS A 79 16.31 -2.59 5.48
C HIS A 79 15.01 -2.64 4.69
N VAL A 80 14.30 -1.52 4.66
CA VAL A 80 12.98 -1.39 4.03
C VAL A 80 13.02 -0.32 2.94
N LEU A 81 12.41 -0.62 1.81
CA LEU A 81 12.14 0.36 0.76
C LEU A 81 10.64 0.62 0.69
N ILE A 82 10.25 1.90 0.67
CA ILE A 82 8.90 2.34 0.37
C ILE A 82 8.93 3.09 -0.97
N ILE A 83 8.07 2.72 -1.91
CA ILE A 83 7.86 3.44 -3.16
C ILE A 83 6.48 4.08 -3.11
N GLY A 84 6.42 5.41 -3.18
CA GLY A 84 5.25 6.21 -2.89
C GLY A 84 5.11 6.54 -1.40
N GLY A 85 3.88 6.60 -0.89
CA GLY A 85 3.58 6.86 0.52
C GLY A 85 3.70 8.33 0.93
N GLY A 86 3.50 9.26 -0.01
CA GLY A 86 3.66 10.71 0.20
C GLY A 86 2.77 11.31 1.29
N ASP A 87 1.76 10.59 1.77
CA ASP A 87 0.95 10.98 2.92
C ASP A 87 1.65 10.75 4.28
N GLY A 88 2.71 9.92 4.31
CA GLY A 88 3.51 9.61 5.50
C GLY A 88 2.94 8.52 6.39
N GLY A 89 1.79 7.93 6.07
CA GLY A 89 1.18 6.87 6.86
C GLY A 89 2.01 5.58 6.86
N THR A 90 2.45 5.14 5.70
CA THR A 90 3.27 3.94 5.55
C THR A 90 4.61 4.05 6.27
N ILE A 91 5.34 5.14 6.09
CA ILE A 91 6.64 5.30 6.79
C ILE A 91 6.48 5.45 8.28
N ARG A 92 5.39 6.07 8.76
CA ARG A 92 5.03 6.11 10.18
C ARG A 92 4.92 4.69 10.76
N GLU A 93 4.21 3.80 10.08
CA GLU A 93 4.02 2.44 10.56
C GLU A 93 5.32 1.60 10.46
N VAL A 94 6.13 1.80 9.41
CA VAL A 94 7.43 1.12 9.27
C VAL A 94 8.37 1.48 10.42
N LEU A 95 8.48 2.76 10.78
CA LEU A 95 9.38 3.25 11.84
C LEU A 95 8.97 2.79 13.26
N ARG A 96 7.81 2.20 13.44
CA ARG A 96 7.39 1.57 14.70
C ARG A 96 8.06 0.21 14.93
N HIS A 97 8.65 -0.38 13.88
CA HIS A 97 9.39 -1.62 13.97
C HIS A 97 10.87 -1.37 14.29
N ASP A 98 11.54 -2.41 14.78
CA ASP A 98 12.99 -2.40 15.04
C ASP A 98 13.75 -2.64 13.74
N ILE A 99 13.69 -1.65 12.83
CA ILE A 99 14.44 -1.63 11.58
C ILE A 99 15.73 -0.82 11.71
N GLU A 100 16.73 -1.14 10.91
CA GLU A 100 17.95 -0.33 10.83
C GLU A 100 17.78 0.88 9.96
N PHE A 101 17.17 0.71 8.79
CA PHE A 101 17.04 1.78 7.82
C PHE A 101 15.82 1.60 6.91
N VAL A 102 15.17 2.70 6.57
CA VAL A 102 14.12 2.77 5.55
C VAL A 102 14.39 3.87 4.54
N GLU A 103 14.29 3.53 3.27
CA GLU A 103 14.25 4.52 2.19
C GLU A 103 12.83 4.69 1.70
N MET A 104 12.41 5.94 1.58
CA MET A 104 11.13 6.33 1.00
C MET A 104 11.40 7.10 -0.29
N VAL A 105 10.91 6.59 -1.41
CA VAL A 105 11.06 7.18 -2.74
C VAL A 105 9.71 7.67 -3.22
N GLU A 106 9.52 8.97 -3.28
CA GLU A 106 8.29 9.63 -3.72
C GLU A 106 8.57 10.53 -4.90
N ILE A 107 7.77 10.40 -5.96
CA ILE A 107 7.95 11.17 -7.20
C ILE A 107 7.47 12.61 -7.06
N ASP A 108 6.45 12.83 -6.25
CA ASP A 108 5.75 14.11 -6.14
C ASP A 108 6.03 14.80 -4.81
N ARG A 109 6.94 15.76 -4.79
CA ARG A 109 7.24 16.56 -3.62
C ARG A 109 6.01 17.30 -3.06
N GLU A 110 5.06 17.67 -3.93
CA GLU A 110 3.88 18.44 -3.53
C GLU A 110 2.94 17.65 -2.61
N ILE A 111 2.81 16.32 -2.80
CA ILE A 111 1.98 15.51 -1.90
C ILE A 111 2.57 15.47 -0.50
N ILE A 112 3.90 15.46 -0.36
CA ILE A 112 4.59 15.48 0.93
C ILE A 112 4.35 16.81 1.64
N ASP A 113 4.53 17.92 0.94
CA ASP A 113 4.35 19.25 1.52
C ASP A 113 2.88 19.47 1.95
N ILE A 114 1.92 19.07 1.12
CA ILE A 114 0.48 19.13 1.46
C ILE A 114 0.14 18.22 2.65
N SER A 115 0.72 17.02 2.71
CA SER A 115 0.47 16.08 3.81
C SER A 115 0.98 16.64 5.15
N MET A 116 2.18 17.20 5.17
CA MET A 116 2.73 17.84 6.36
C MET A 116 1.89 19.03 6.82
N ASP A 117 1.45 19.88 5.88
CA ASP A 117 0.76 21.10 6.23
C ASP A 117 -0.69 20.86 6.65
N TYR A 118 -1.38 19.94 5.98
CA TYR A 118 -2.82 19.82 6.08
C TYR A 118 -3.29 18.47 6.66
N LEU A 119 -2.73 17.32 6.31
CA LEU A 119 -3.19 16.01 6.81
C LEU A 119 -2.68 15.71 8.22
N LYS A 120 -1.37 15.79 8.41
CA LYS A 120 -0.69 15.56 9.73
C LYS A 120 -0.92 14.18 10.34
N ILE A 121 -1.15 13.18 9.51
CA ILE A 121 -1.33 11.78 9.97
C ILE A 121 0.00 11.09 10.28
N ASP A 122 1.09 11.63 9.77
CA ASP A 122 2.45 11.09 9.85
C ASP A 122 3.12 11.30 11.22
N ASN A 123 2.47 11.98 12.15
CA ASN A 123 3.03 12.35 13.47
C ASN A 123 4.34 13.16 13.37
N GLY A 124 4.51 13.95 12.31
CA GLY A 124 5.68 14.81 12.09
C GLY A 124 6.89 14.07 11.50
N ILE A 125 6.74 12.85 11.04
CA ILE A 125 7.83 12.07 10.46
C ILE A 125 8.31 12.68 9.15
N LEU A 126 7.41 13.13 8.27
CA LEU A 126 7.79 13.78 7.01
C LEU A 126 8.63 15.03 7.25
N TYR A 127 8.27 15.83 8.26
CA TYR A 127 9.09 16.97 8.68
C TYR A 127 10.50 16.53 9.11
N ASN A 128 10.59 15.46 9.91
CA ASN A 128 11.88 14.94 10.36
C ASN A 128 12.73 14.39 9.20
N LEU A 129 12.11 13.75 8.21
CA LEU A 129 12.81 13.26 7.01
C LEU A 129 13.38 14.39 6.18
N ILE A 130 12.58 15.42 5.89
CA ILE A 130 13.02 16.58 5.10
C ILE A 130 14.18 17.30 5.78
N ASN A 131 14.14 17.41 7.10
CA ASN A 131 15.17 18.07 7.89
C ASN A 131 16.30 17.13 8.36
N LYS A 132 16.30 15.87 7.92
CA LYS A 132 17.30 14.83 8.28
C LYS A 132 17.44 14.62 9.79
N LEU A 133 16.32 14.66 10.49
CA LEU A 133 16.26 14.49 11.96
C LEU A 133 15.93 13.04 12.37
N GLU A 134 15.47 12.19 11.44
CA GLU A 134 15.26 10.75 11.66
C GLU A 134 16.45 9.97 11.07
N PRO A 135 17.38 9.47 11.90
CA PRO A 135 18.61 8.85 11.39
C PRO A 135 18.38 7.48 10.74
N ARG A 136 17.24 6.83 10.99
CA ARG A 136 16.89 5.53 10.42
C ARG A 136 16.13 5.63 9.09
N ALA A 137 15.93 6.85 8.57
CA ALA A 137 15.13 7.02 7.37
C ALA A 137 15.69 8.07 6.43
N ASN A 138 15.49 7.84 5.14
CA ASN A 138 15.84 8.79 4.08
C ASN A 138 14.65 8.99 3.14
N LEU A 139 14.44 10.24 2.71
CA LEU A 139 13.47 10.61 1.69
C LEU A 139 14.20 10.99 0.40
N ILE A 140 13.81 10.35 -0.69
CA ILE A 140 14.34 10.57 -2.04
C ILE A 140 13.20 11.03 -2.93
N ILE A 141 13.35 12.19 -3.56
CA ILE A 141 12.37 12.69 -4.53
C ILE A 141 12.80 12.28 -5.91
N GLU A 142 12.28 11.13 -6.37
CA GLU A 142 12.65 10.50 -7.64
C GLU A 142 11.53 9.58 -8.13
N ASP A 143 11.57 9.23 -9.42
CA ASP A 143 10.74 8.17 -9.98
C ASP A 143 11.14 6.81 -9.39
N GLY A 144 10.21 6.16 -8.67
CA GLY A 144 10.46 4.88 -8.00
C GLY A 144 10.86 3.75 -8.94
N ILE A 145 10.50 3.81 -10.23
CA ILE A 145 10.88 2.82 -11.23
C ILE A 145 12.35 3.03 -11.62
N GLU A 146 12.73 4.26 -11.91
CA GLU A 146 14.13 4.56 -12.23
C GLU A 146 15.03 4.31 -11.02
N TYR A 147 14.56 4.62 -9.82
CA TYR A 147 15.27 4.30 -8.59
C TYR A 147 15.53 2.80 -8.45
N ILE A 148 14.50 1.94 -8.45
CA ILE A 148 14.68 0.50 -8.23
C ILE A 148 15.40 -0.21 -9.37
N LYS A 149 15.28 0.29 -10.60
CA LYS A 149 15.99 -0.21 -11.77
C LYS A 149 17.50 -0.04 -11.64
N ASN A 150 17.94 1.09 -11.07
CA ASN A 150 19.34 1.46 -10.90
C ASN A 150 19.89 1.14 -9.51
N CYS A 151 19.02 0.74 -8.57
CA CYS A 151 19.36 0.46 -7.18
C CYS A 151 20.36 -0.71 -7.09
N LYS A 152 21.35 -0.53 -6.21
CA LYS A 152 22.36 -1.56 -5.87
C LYS A 152 22.17 -2.08 -4.45
N GLU A 153 21.39 -1.38 -3.65
CA GLU A 153 21.04 -1.75 -2.30
C GLU A 153 20.16 -3.00 -2.33
N ILE A 154 20.21 -3.76 -1.25
CA ILE A 154 19.40 -4.96 -1.05
C ILE A 154 18.50 -4.72 0.16
N PHE A 155 17.20 -4.99 -0.03
CA PHE A 155 16.17 -4.77 0.97
C PHE A 155 15.57 -6.09 1.48
N ASP A 156 15.23 -6.10 2.75
CA ASP A 156 14.45 -7.21 3.33
C ASP A 156 12.98 -7.11 2.95
N VAL A 157 12.47 -5.88 2.86
CA VAL A 157 11.06 -5.62 2.52
C VAL A 157 10.95 -4.45 1.56
N ILE A 158 10.15 -4.62 0.51
CA ILE A 158 9.76 -3.55 -0.41
C ILE A 158 8.25 -3.38 -0.33
N ILE A 159 7.81 -2.16 0.00
CA ILE A 159 6.40 -1.77 0.11
C ILE A 159 6.11 -0.75 -1.01
N VAL A 160 5.11 -1.04 -1.84
CA VAL A 160 4.62 -0.08 -2.86
C VAL A 160 3.29 0.48 -2.38
N ASP A 161 3.33 1.75 -2.03
CA ASP A 161 2.19 2.54 -1.55
C ASP A 161 1.91 3.66 -2.56
N SER A 162 1.30 3.29 -3.65
CA SER A 162 0.98 4.17 -4.78
C SER A 162 -0.51 4.30 -4.99
N THR A 163 -0.92 5.30 -5.78
CA THR A 163 -2.29 5.37 -6.31
C THR A 163 -2.61 4.16 -7.19
N ASP A 164 -3.87 4.00 -7.56
CA ASP A 164 -4.32 2.98 -8.51
C ASP A 164 -3.51 3.04 -9.83
N PRO A 165 -3.48 1.94 -10.63
CA PRO A 165 -2.66 1.82 -11.84
C PRO A 165 -3.16 2.71 -12.99
N PHE A 166 -3.14 4.01 -12.76
CA PHE A 166 -3.47 5.05 -13.74
C PHE A 166 -2.35 6.07 -13.82
N LYS A 167 -2.14 6.66 -15.01
CA LYS A 167 -1.16 7.73 -15.23
C LYS A 167 0.26 7.37 -14.72
N ALA A 168 0.77 8.16 -13.78
CA ALA A 168 2.14 8.01 -13.26
C ALA A 168 2.37 6.69 -12.51
N ALA A 169 1.33 6.11 -11.91
CA ALA A 169 1.43 4.85 -11.17
C ALA A 169 1.37 3.60 -12.05
N GLU A 170 0.82 3.67 -13.28
CA GLU A 170 0.62 2.50 -14.15
C GLU A 170 1.90 1.64 -14.33
N PRO A 171 3.10 2.22 -14.57
CA PRO A 171 4.32 1.44 -14.72
C PRO A 171 4.75 0.65 -13.48
N LEU A 172 4.32 1.04 -12.25
CA LEU A 172 4.59 0.30 -11.01
C LEU A 172 3.85 -1.06 -10.95
N PHE A 173 2.92 -1.31 -11.88
CA PHE A 173 2.18 -2.56 -12.02
C PHE A 173 2.66 -3.41 -13.20
N SER A 174 3.86 -3.11 -13.75
CA SER A 174 4.46 -3.85 -14.86
C SER A 174 5.26 -5.07 -14.38
N GLU A 175 5.39 -6.10 -15.24
CA GLU A 175 6.26 -7.25 -14.96
C GLU A 175 7.73 -6.83 -14.78
N ASP A 176 8.19 -5.82 -15.51
CA ASP A 176 9.58 -5.36 -15.41
C ASP A 176 9.86 -4.68 -14.07
N PHE A 177 8.91 -3.89 -13.56
CA PHE A 177 9.00 -3.34 -12.21
C PHE A 177 9.10 -4.46 -11.14
N TYR A 178 8.26 -5.49 -11.23
CA TYR A 178 8.32 -6.61 -10.29
C TYR A 178 9.62 -7.41 -10.39
N LYS A 179 10.23 -7.55 -11.58
CA LYS A 179 11.57 -8.13 -11.74
C LYS A 179 12.64 -7.29 -11.06
N TYR A 180 12.57 -5.95 -11.18
CA TYR A 180 13.49 -5.06 -10.49
C TYR A 180 13.32 -5.18 -8.97
N ALA A 181 12.10 -5.19 -8.46
CA ALA A 181 11.81 -5.40 -7.05
C ALA A 181 12.34 -6.75 -6.55
N TYR A 182 12.10 -7.85 -7.28
CA TYR A 182 12.62 -9.17 -6.93
C TYR A 182 14.16 -9.18 -6.87
N ARG A 183 14.84 -8.51 -7.80
CA ARG A 183 16.30 -8.40 -7.81
C ARG A 183 16.84 -7.60 -6.62
N ALA A 184 16.16 -6.52 -6.23
CA ALA A 184 16.55 -5.65 -5.13
C ALA A 184 16.23 -6.24 -3.74
N LEU A 185 15.52 -7.38 -3.68
CA LEU A 185 15.24 -8.08 -2.43
C LEU A 185 16.35 -9.08 -2.07
N ASP A 186 16.59 -9.21 -0.75
CA ASP A 186 17.41 -10.29 -0.18
C ASP A 186 16.80 -11.67 -0.48
N GLU A 187 17.55 -12.76 -0.21
CA GLU A 187 17.12 -14.14 -0.46
C GLU A 187 15.84 -14.56 0.31
N LYS A 188 15.52 -13.85 1.38
CA LYS A 188 14.28 -14.02 2.16
C LYS A 188 13.39 -12.79 2.09
N GLY A 189 13.53 -12.00 1.04
CA GLY A 189 12.84 -10.72 0.95
C GLY A 189 11.34 -10.84 0.69
N LEU A 190 10.61 -9.83 1.14
CA LEU A 190 9.18 -9.70 0.95
C LEU A 190 8.83 -8.44 0.17
N PHE A 191 7.90 -8.58 -0.73
CA PHE A 191 7.31 -7.50 -1.51
C PHE A 191 5.83 -7.37 -1.19
N ILE A 192 5.29 -6.15 -1.15
CA ILE A 192 3.85 -5.93 -1.07
C ILE A 192 3.43 -4.69 -1.86
N THR A 193 2.26 -4.77 -2.47
CA THR A 193 1.59 -3.65 -3.13
C THR A 193 0.09 -3.70 -2.92
N GLN A 194 -0.57 -2.55 -2.97
CA GLN A 194 -2.02 -2.48 -3.14
C GLN A 194 -2.41 -2.99 -4.54
N ALA A 195 -3.63 -3.49 -4.71
CA ALA A 195 -4.12 -4.02 -5.98
C ALA A 195 -5.58 -3.63 -6.28
N GLY A 196 -6.08 -2.63 -5.58
CA GLY A 196 -7.38 -2.02 -5.85
C GLY A 196 -8.57 -2.72 -5.20
N SER A 197 -9.74 -2.21 -5.53
CA SER A 197 -11.02 -2.71 -5.05
C SER A 197 -11.25 -4.16 -5.51
N LEU A 198 -11.50 -5.03 -4.57
CA LEU A 198 -11.72 -6.46 -4.87
C LEU A 198 -12.93 -6.71 -5.76
N TYR A 199 -13.95 -5.86 -5.70
CA TYR A 199 -15.18 -6.03 -6.46
C TYR A 199 -15.18 -5.20 -7.77
N PHE A 200 -14.84 -3.93 -7.69
CA PHE A 200 -14.94 -3.02 -8.84
C PHE A 200 -13.71 -3.02 -9.75
N LEU A 201 -12.55 -3.43 -9.21
CA LEU A 201 -11.28 -3.53 -9.92
C LEU A 201 -10.70 -4.96 -9.83
N THR A 202 -11.56 -5.98 -9.85
CA THR A 202 -11.19 -7.39 -9.72
C THR A 202 -10.12 -7.82 -10.72
N GLU A 203 -10.18 -7.33 -11.96
CA GLU A 203 -9.19 -7.64 -12.99
C GLU A 203 -7.80 -7.13 -12.62
N ASN A 204 -7.72 -5.93 -12.07
CA ASN A 204 -6.44 -5.35 -11.63
C ASN A 204 -5.82 -6.22 -10.53
N ALA A 205 -6.62 -6.65 -9.56
CA ALA A 205 -6.14 -7.52 -8.47
C ALA A 205 -5.63 -8.88 -9.00
N ILE A 206 -6.37 -9.48 -9.93
CA ILE A 206 -6.00 -10.75 -10.58
C ILE A 206 -4.73 -10.58 -11.41
N GLU A 207 -4.63 -9.53 -12.21
CA GLU A 207 -3.47 -9.25 -13.07
C GLU A 207 -2.22 -9.00 -12.23
N THR A 208 -2.32 -8.15 -11.19
CA THR A 208 -1.24 -7.88 -10.24
C THR A 208 -0.77 -9.18 -9.59
N TYR A 209 -1.69 -9.99 -9.05
CA TYR A 209 -1.35 -11.29 -8.48
C TYR A 209 -0.68 -12.21 -9.48
N SER A 210 -1.18 -12.30 -10.71
CA SER A 210 -0.63 -13.17 -11.75
C SER A 210 0.80 -12.77 -12.14
N LYS A 211 1.06 -11.47 -12.31
CA LYS A 211 2.40 -10.96 -12.62
C LYS A 211 3.39 -11.25 -11.49
N ILE A 212 3.00 -10.97 -10.24
CA ILE A 212 3.85 -11.23 -9.07
C ILE A 212 4.10 -12.73 -8.92
N ARG A 213 3.08 -13.57 -9.10
CA ARG A 213 3.20 -15.04 -8.99
C ARG A 213 4.14 -15.65 -10.03
N LYS A 214 4.30 -15.03 -11.21
CA LYS A 214 5.25 -15.47 -12.24
C LYS A 214 6.70 -15.19 -11.88
N ILE A 215 6.95 -14.17 -11.06
CA ILE A 215 8.28 -13.64 -10.78
C ILE A 215 8.80 -14.09 -9.43
N PHE A 216 7.93 -14.08 -8.41
CA PHE A 216 8.28 -14.45 -7.03
C PHE A 216 8.09 -15.95 -6.80
N ASP A 217 8.80 -16.52 -5.82
CA ASP A 217 8.71 -17.93 -5.48
C ASP A 217 7.32 -18.32 -4.95
N LYS A 218 6.70 -17.37 -4.22
CA LYS A 218 5.29 -17.48 -3.80
C LYS A 218 4.62 -16.11 -3.93
N ALA A 219 3.30 -16.12 -4.12
CA ALA A 219 2.48 -14.93 -4.06
C ALA A 219 1.23 -15.17 -3.22
N TYR A 220 0.80 -14.15 -2.51
CA TYR A 220 -0.39 -14.16 -1.67
C TYR A 220 -1.25 -12.95 -2.01
N ILE A 221 -2.55 -13.14 -2.03
CA ILE A 221 -3.52 -12.04 -2.14
C ILE A 221 -4.40 -12.08 -0.91
N PHE A 222 -4.61 -10.92 -0.31
CA PHE A 222 -5.48 -10.77 0.85
C PHE A 222 -6.24 -9.45 0.77
N THR A 223 -7.19 -9.25 1.68
CA THR A 223 -8.05 -8.07 1.66
C THR A 223 -8.21 -7.46 3.03
N SER A 224 -8.42 -6.14 3.04
CA SER A 224 -8.83 -5.39 4.21
C SER A 224 -10.01 -4.47 3.86
N PRO A 225 -11.04 -4.38 4.70
CA PRO A 225 -12.03 -3.31 4.60
C PRO A 225 -11.36 -1.98 4.92
N VAL A 226 -11.20 -1.12 3.92
CA VAL A 226 -10.60 0.20 4.11
C VAL A 226 -11.69 1.24 4.23
N VAL A 227 -11.62 2.04 5.29
CA VAL A 227 -12.61 3.11 5.55
C VAL A 227 -12.50 4.18 4.47
N GLY A 228 -13.61 4.45 3.79
CA GLY A 228 -13.67 5.39 2.67
C GLY A 228 -13.54 4.75 1.30
N TYR A 229 -13.22 3.46 1.20
CA TYR A 229 -13.16 2.75 -0.08
C TYR A 229 -14.42 1.89 -0.30
N VAL A 230 -14.76 1.73 -1.56
CA VAL A 230 -16.08 1.20 -1.98
C VAL A 230 -16.27 -0.30 -1.74
N SER A 231 -15.21 -1.05 -1.49
CA SER A 231 -15.27 -2.49 -1.20
C SER A 231 -14.00 -2.90 -0.45
N PRO A 232 -13.90 -4.14 0.03
CA PRO A 232 -12.63 -4.61 0.54
C PRO A 232 -11.51 -4.35 -0.46
N TRP A 233 -10.44 -3.72 0.04
CA TRP A 233 -9.26 -3.41 -0.75
C TRP A 233 -8.32 -4.59 -0.77
N SER A 234 -7.75 -4.87 -1.91
CA SER A 234 -6.84 -6.00 -2.06
C SER A 234 -5.38 -5.58 -2.00
N PHE A 235 -4.58 -6.45 -1.42
CA PHE A 235 -3.13 -6.36 -1.37
C PHE A 235 -2.53 -7.63 -1.92
N VAL A 236 -1.42 -7.51 -2.62
CA VAL A 236 -0.68 -8.65 -3.15
C VAL A 236 0.74 -8.63 -2.61
N ALA A 237 1.13 -9.74 -1.97
CA ALA A 237 2.48 -9.94 -1.48
C ALA A 237 3.22 -10.97 -2.35
N GLY A 238 4.48 -10.66 -2.65
CA GLY A 238 5.46 -11.56 -3.26
C GLY A 238 6.48 -12.00 -2.23
N VAL A 239 6.82 -13.27 -2.24
CA VAL A 239 7.82 -13.87 -1.34
C VAL A 239 9.00 -14.37 -2.16
N LYS A 240 10.21 -13.91 -1.85
CA LYS A 240 11.45 -14.50 -2.32
C LYS A 240 11.96 -15.48 -1.28
N GLY A 241 12.30 -16.70 -1.71
CA GLY A 241 12.69 -17.79 -0.81
C GLY A 241 11.51 -18.51 -0.15
N ASN A 242 11.74 -19.11 1.01
CA ASN A 242 10.77 -20.00 1.64
C ASN A 242 10.22 -19.45 2.96
N ILE A 243 9.51 -18.33 2.90
CA ILE A 243 8.76 -17.79 4.03
C ILE A 243 7.30 -18.23 3.92
N ASP A 244 6.70 -18.58 5.07
CA ASP A 244 5.25 -18.80 5.19
C ASP A 244 4.58 -17.47 5.54
N PHE A 245 4.00 -16.83 4.55
CA PHE A 245 3.39 -15.49 4.70
C PHE A 245 2.15 -15.49 5.62
N LYS A 246 1.64 -16.64 6.01
CA LYS A 246 0.51 -16.74 6.94
C LYS A 246 0.92 -16.75 8.41
N LYS A 247 2.22 -16.80 8.69
CA LYS A 247 2.75 -16.84 10.06
C LYS A 247 3.37 -15.50 10.42
N VAL A 248 2.84 -14.88 11.45
CA VAL A 248 3.34 -13.61 12.00
C VAL A 248 4.09 -13.83 13.31
N ASP A 249 5.03 -12.98 13.60
CA ASP A 249 5.74 -12.94 14.88
C ASP A 249 4.89 -12.20 15.93
N LEU A 250 4.14 -12.94 16.74
CA LEU A 250 3.27 -12.38 17.76
C LEU A 250 4.06 -11.69 18.88
N GLU A 251 5.31 -12.09 19.17
CA GLU A 251 6.10 -11.45 20.21
C GLU A 251 6.56 -10.06 19.78
N ARG A 252 6.91 -9.88 18.50
CA ARG A 252 7.18 -8.54 17.96
C ARG A 252 5.90 -7.71 17.89
N ALA A 253 4.78 -8.31 17.52
CA ALA A 253 3.49 -7.65 17.44
C ALA A 253 3.03 -7.05 18.78
N LYS A 254 3.28 -7.71 19.91
CA LYS A 254 2.95 -7.22 21.26
C LYS A 254 3.59 -5.89 21.61
N LYS A 255 4.68 -5.52 20.93
CA LYS A 255 5.37 -4.24 21.15
C LYS A 255 4.71 -3.08 20.40
N LEU A 256 3.82 -3.38 19.46
CA LEU A 256 3.12 -2.40 18.63
C LEU A 256 1.75 -2.07 19.23
N LYS A 257 1.40 -0.80 19.23
CA LYS A 257 0.05 -0.35 19.58
C LYS A 257 -0.75 -0.26 18.28
N LEU A 258 -1.31 -1.38 17.85
CA LEU A 258 -2.13 -1.48 16.65
C LEU A 258 -3.57 -1.08 16.98
N GLU A 259 -4.25 -0.41 16.05
CA GLU A 259 -5.61 0.05 16.22
C GLU A 259 -6.60 -0.68 15.30
N TYR A 260 -6.09 -1.19 14.18
CA TYR A 260 -6.92 -1.86 13.18
C TYR A 260 -6.45 -3.29 12.89
N TYR A 261 -5.16 -3.48 12.53
CA TYR A 261 -4.64 -4.80 12.22
C TYR A 261 -4.44 -5.64 13.49
N ASP A 262 -5.10 -6.81 13.52
CA ASP A 262 -4.94 -7.77 14.59
C ASP A 262 -4.05 -8.95 14.14
N PRO A 263 -2.83 -9.07 14.67
CA PRO A 263 -1.91 -10.15 14.30
C PRO A 263 -2.42 -11.57 14.66
N GLU A 264 -3.28 -11.71 15.66
CA GLU A 264 -3.87 -13.00 16.02
C GLU A 264 -4.87 -13.47 14.97
N SER A 265 -5.51 -12.56 14.28
CA SER A 265 -6.45 -12.85 13.19
C SER A 265 -5.83 -12.73 11.79
N HIS A 266 -4.49 -12.66 11.67
CA HIS A 266 -3.79 -12.49 10.39
C HIS A 266 -4.26 -13.44 9.29
N GLU A 267 -4.47 -14.72 9.60
CA GLU A 267 -4.95 -15.70 8.61
C GLU A 267 -6.34 -15.36 8.05
N ALA A 268 -7.16 -14.61 8.77
CA ALA A 268 -8.49 -14.22 8.31
C ALA A 268 -8.43 -13.27 7.09
N LEU A 269 -7.36 -12.49 6.93
CA LEU A 269 -7.16 -11.62 5.77
C LEU A 269 -7.18 -12.38 4.43
N PHE A 270 -6.81 -13.66 4.42
CA PHE A 270 -6.74 -14.51 3.23
C PHE A 270 -8.07 -15.20 2.87
N TYR A 271 -9.14 -14.93 3.60
CA TYR A 271 -10.49 -15.44 3.26
C TYR A 271 -11.07 -14.64 2.11
N LEU A 272 -10.83 -15.13 0.89
CA LEU A 272 -11.35 -14.53 -0.32
C LEU A 272 -12.74 -15.07 -0.67
N PRO A 273 -13.61 -14.25 -1.29
CA PRO A 273 -14.88 -14.72 -1.86
C PRO A 273 -14.67 -15.87 -2.84
N ARG A 274 -15.66 -16.80 -2.88
CA ARG A 274 -15.55 -18.01 -3.70
C ARG A 274 -15.30 -17.71 -5.18
N TYR A 275 -16.01 -16.74 -5.74
CA TYR A 275 -15.88 -16.39 -7.17
C TYR A 275 -14.43 -15.98 -7.52
N LEU A 276 -13.76 -15.27 -6.62
CA LEU A 276 -12.37 -14.86 -6.82
C LEU A 276 -11.41 -16.05 -6.70
N LYS A 277 -11.61 -16.92 -5.70
CA LYS A 277 -10.85 -18.16 -5.57
C LYS A 277 -10.95 -19.02 -6.82
N ASP A 278 -12.18 -19.21 -7.34
CA ASP A 278 -12.42 -20.00 -8.54
C ASP A 278 -11.75 -19.40 -9.78
N ARG A 279 -11.74 -18.07 -9.91
CA ARG A 279 -11.02 -17.35 -11.00
C ARG A 279 -9.51 -17.51 -10.88
N LEU A 280 -8.94 -17.26 -9.70
CA LEU A 280 -7.52 -17.46 -9.46
C LEU A 280 -7.10 -18.91 -9.75
N LEU A 281 -7.88 -19.90 -9.29
CA LEU A 281 -7.61 -21.31 -9.56
C LEU A 281 -7.71 -21.66 -11.05
N SER A 282 -8.62 -21.04 -11.81
CA SER A 282 -8.76 -21.29 -13.25
C SER A 282 -7.55 -20.83 -14.04
N LEU A 283 -6.94 -19.71 -13.66
CA LEU A 283 -5.72 -19.20 -14.29
C LEU A 283 -4.54 -20.19 -14.16
N PHE A 284 -4.43 -20.89 -13.02
CA PHE A 284 -3.32 -21.83 -12.77
C PHE A 284 -3.59 -23.24 -13.29
N ARG A 285 -4.83 -23.62 -13.55
CA ARG A 285 -5.15 -24.90 -14.21
C ARG A 285 -4.71 -24.92 -15.68
N SER A 286 -4.72 -23.77 -16.34
CA SER A 286 -4.25 -23.64 -17.72
C SER A 286 -2.72 -23.66 -17.87
N GLU A 287 -1.97 -23.39 -16.79
CA GLU A 287 -0.49 -23.27 -16.82
C GLU A 287 0.26 -24.50 -16.25
N ASN A 288 -0.40 -25.62 -16.02
CA ASN A 288 0.21 -26.85 -15.45
C ASN A 288 0.98 -26.73 -14.13
N ASN A 289 0.76 -25.67 -13.36
CA ASN A 289 1.40 -25.47 -12.07
C ASN A 289 0.39 -25.53 -10.93
N PHE A 290 0.09 -26.76 -10.50
CA PHE A 290 -0.63 -27.04 -9.27
C PHE A 290 0.27 -26.71 -8.07
N LEU A 291 0.06 -25.60 -7.38
CA LEU A 291 0.63 -25.43 -6.04
C LEU A 291 -0.22 -24.56 -5.12
N SER A 292 -0.53 -25.15 -3.99
CA SER A 292 -0.78 -24.56 -2.67
C SER A 292 -2.11 -23.88 -2.35
N PHE A 293 -3.22 -24.28 -2.96
CA PHE A 293 -4.52 -24.20 -2.31
C PHE A 293 -4.97 -25.60 -1.85
N ARG A 294 -4.15 -26.25 -1.02
CA ARG A 294 -4.62 -27.41 -0.25
C ARG A 294 -4.75 -27.00 1.21
N ARG A 295 -6.02 -26.99 1.64
CA ARG A 295 -6.64 -27.06 2.98
C ARG A 295 -5.90 -26.40 4.13
#